data_42a19d6d0136fb78111eeea361e108be
#
_entry.id   42a19d6d0136fb78111eeea361e108be
#
_cell.length_a   1.000
_cell.length_b   1.000
_cell.length_c   1.000
_cell.angle_alpha   90.00
_cell.angle_beta   90.00
_cell.angle_gamma   90.00
#
_symmetry.space_group_name_H-M   'P 1'
#
loop_
_entity.id
_entity.type
_entity.pdbx_description
1 polymer ?
#
loop_
_entity_poly.entity_id
_entity_poly.type
_entity_poly.pdbx_seq_one_letter_code
_entity_poly.pdbx_strand_id
1 'polypeptide(L)'
;MSADPRDVLTRPAPAPDLTVAYGSHPDQVADLRRPAGPGPGRLLVVVHGGFWRAEYDRTHTGPLAAALAAQGHPVAQLEYRRTGQPDGGWPHTLTDVLAGVAALPGLAADALPGLVAPGAPILIGHSAGGQLALYAAAHAPGTVGGVLALAPVADLAEAYRLDLDSGAVAALLGGGPDDVPDRYRTTDPRSLVPTQVRTVVIHGTEDRQVPLSLSRRYVAATAAAGTPATLVELQGCEHFGLIDPESAAWPQVTAALRSLLDDH
;
A
#
# COMPACT_ATOMS: atom_id res chain seq x y z
N MET A 1 22.12 -17.23 12.96
CA MET A 1 20.73 -17.06 13.44
C MET A 1 20.08 -16.16 12.43
N SER A 2 18.96 -16.57 11.80
CA SER A 2 18.18 -15.68 10.95
C SER A 2 17.65 -14.52 11.82
N ALA A 3 17.82 -13.27 11.40
CA ALA A 3 17.22 -12.11 12.07
C ALA A 3 15.69 -12.30 12.10
N ASP A 4 15.01 -11.79 13.13
CA ASP A 4 13.55 -11.80 13.17
C ASP A 4 13.04 -10.92 12.01
N PRO A 5 12.22 -11.44 11.08
CA PRO A 5 11.71 -10.64 9.97
C PRO A 5 10.91 -9.40 10.43
N ARG A 6 10.42 -9.39 11.67
CA ARG A 6 9.72 -8.24 12.27
C ARG A 6 10.64 -7.10 12.68
N ASP A 7 11.96 -7.32 12.72
CA ASP A 7 12.92 -6.28 13.10
C ASP A 7 12.80 -5.03 12.21
N VAL A 8 12.36 -5.18 10.95
CA VAL A 8 12.12 -4.05 10.05
C VAL A 8 11.04 -3.09 10.58
N LEU A 9 10.06 -3.56 11.36
CA LEU A 9 8.98 -2.72 11.90
C LEU A 9 9.47 -1.70 12.92
N THR A 10 10.59 -1.98 13.59
CA THR A 10 11.20 -1.13 14.61
C THR A 10 12.59 -0.62 14.22
N ARG A 11 13.07 -1.01 13.03
CA ARG A 11 14.38 -0.59 12.54
C ARG A 11 14.41 0.92 12.33
N PRO A 12 15.39 1.64 12.91
CA PRO A 12 15.56 3.06 12.67
C PRO A 12 15.76 3.37 11.18
N ALA A 13 15.11 4.41 10.71
CA ALA A 13 15.30 4.97 9.37
C ALA A 13 15.66 6.45 9.49
N PRO A 14 16.34 7.05 8.52
CA PRO A 14 16.48 8.50 8.46
C PRO A 14 15.14 9.19 8.61
N ALA A 15 15.09 10.32 9.32
CA ALA A 15 13.87 11.11 9.43
C ALA A 15 13.37 11.55 8.04
N PRO A 16 12.06 11.71 7.84
CA PRO A 16 11.55 12.34 6.63
C PRO A 16 12.04 13.80 6.55
N ASP A 17 12.12 14.34 5.32
CA ASP A 17 12.53 15.74 5.12
C ASP A 17 11.49 16.71 5.64
N LEU A 18 10.20 16.37 5.47
CA LEU A 18 9.07 17.18 5.93
C LEU A 18 7.79 16.34 6.01
N THR A 19 6.79 16.88 6.73
CA THR A 19 5.44 16.30 6.79
C THR A 19 4.47 17.32 6.22
N VAL A 20 3.56 16.88 5.33
CA VAL A 20 2.50 17.70 4.75
C VAL A 20 1.13 17.18 5.19
N ALA A 21 0.17 18.10 5.40
CA ALA A 21 -1.22 17.73 5.67
C ALA A 21 -2.02 17.74 4.36
N TYR A 22 -2.82 16.68 4.14
CA TYR A 22 -3.76 16.62 3.01
C TYR A 22 -5.21 16.82 3.45
N GLY A 23 -5.44 17.02 4.75
CA GLY A 23 -6.76 17.29 5.35
C GLY A 23 -6.63 17.90 6.72
N SER A 24 -7.76 18.03 7.44
CA SER A 24 -7.84 18.69 8.74
C SER A 24 -7.65 17.74 9.95
N HIS A 25 -7.74 16.42 9.73
CA HIS A 25 -7.54 15.44 10.82
C HIS A 25 -6.03 15.24 11.08
N PRO A 26 -5.60 15.03 12.33
CA PRO A 26 -4.18 14.81 12.65
C PRO A 26 -3.51 13.66 11.87
N ASP A 27 -4.27 12.61 11.52
CA ASP A 27 -3.78 11.49 10.70
C ASP A 27 -3.90 11.73 9.19
N GLN A 28 -4.46 12.85 8.75
CA GLN A 28 -4.49 13.22 7.34
C GLN A 28 -3.19 13.93 6.94
N VAL A 29 -2.08 13.21 7.06
CA VAL A 29 -0.73 13.69 6.80
C VAL A 29 0.07 12.71 5.95
N ALA A 30 1.16 13.17 5.35
CA ALA A 30 2.15 12.32 4.73
C ALA A 30 3.56 12.83 5.01
N ASP A 31 4.50 11.91 5.24
CA ASP A 31 5.91 12.21 5.35
C ASP A 31 6.55 12.17 3.97
N LEU A 32 7.21 13.25 3.59
CA LEU A 32 7.88 13.37 2.30
C LEU A 32 9.39 13.15 2.44
N ARG A 33 9.97 12.43 1.46
CA ARG A 33 11.40 12.21 1.32
C ARG A 33 11.89 12.70 -0.03
N ARG A 34 12.99 13.46 -0.02
CA ARG A 34 13.68 13.92 -1.22
C ARG A 34 14.35 12.75 -1.93
N PRO A 35 14.29 12.69 -3.26
CA PRO A 35 15.06 11.71 -4.02
C PRO A 35 16.56 12.00 -3.92
N ALA A 36 17.38 10.96 -3.88
CA ALA A 36 18.81 11.11 -4.09
C ALA A 36 19.09 11.39 -5.57
N GLY A 37 19.98 12.33 -5.84
CA GLY A 37 20.36 12.70 -7.22
C GLY A 37 19.53 13.83 -7.84
N PRO A 38 19.94 14.29 -9.03
CA PRO A 38 19.33 15.42 -9.71
C PRO A 38 18.12 15.01 -10.55
N GLY A 39 17.18 15.96 -10.69
CA GLY A 39 16.06 15.87 -11.62
C GLY A 39 14.77 15.32 -11.00
N PRO A 40 13.64 15.52 -11.70
CA PRO A 40 12.34 15.08 -11.22
C PRO A 40 12.16 13.57 -11.42
N GLY A 41 11.65 12.91 -10.37
CA GLY A 41 11.21 11.53 -10.40
C GLY A 41 9.70 11.40 -10.23
N ARG A 42 9.14 10.26 -10.64
CA ARG A 42 7.73 9.96 -10.38
C ARG A 42 7.52 9.77 -8.88
N LEU A 43 6.48 10.40 -8.36
CA LEU A 43 6.11 10.26 -6.94
C LEU A 43 5.72 8.82 -6.64
N LEU A 44 6.33 8.25 -5.61
CA LEU A 44 5.92 6.99 -5.00
C LEU A 44 5.13 7.29 -3.73
N VAL A 45 3.93 6.74 -3.61
CA VAL A 45 3.13 6.85 -2.39
C VAL A 45 3.12 5.50 -1.69
N VAL A 46 3.75 5.44 -0.53
CA VAL A 46 3.79 4.25 0.33
C VAL A 46 2.58 4.26 1.24
N VAL A 47 1.78 3.20 1.19
CA VAL A 47 0.60 2.98 2.03
C VAL A 47 0.92 1.83 2.98
N HIS A 48 0.97 2.14 4.28
CA HIS A 48 1.40 1.19 5.29
C HIS A 48 0.36 0.12 5.61
N GLY A 49 0.81 -1.01 6.16
CA GLY A 49 -0.01 -2.10 6.66
C GLY A 49 -0.39 -1.95 8.15
N GLY A 50 -0.60 -3.10 8.81
CA GLY A 50 -0.99 -3.18 10.23
C GLY A 50 -2.46 -3.44 10.45
N PHE A 51 -3.12 -4.20 9.57
CA PHE A 51 -4.54 -4.57 9.66
C PHE A 51 -5.49 -3.40 9.96
N TRP A 52 -5.16 -2.22 9.41
CA TRP A 52 -5.90 -0.96 9.62
C TRP A 52 -6.01 -0.51 11.09
N ARG A 53 -5.25 -1.08 12.03
CA ARG A 53 -5.31 -0.80 13.47
C ARG A 53 -4.44 0.38 13.87
N ALA A 54 -4.87 1.10 14.90
CA ALA A 54 -4.21 2.29 15.44
C ALA A 54 -2.80 2.04 16.00
N GLU A 55 -2.49 0.79 16.35
CA GLU A 55 -1.18 0.37 16.86
C GLU A 55 -0.05 0.49 15.85
N TYR A 56 -0.38 0.57 14.57
CA TYR A 56 0.58 0.70 13.48
C TYR A 56 0.34 1.97 12.68
N ASP A 57 1.38 2.73 12.46
CA ASP A 57 1.35 3.95 11.67
C ASP A 57 2.36 3.87 10.51
N ARG A 58 2.48 4.96 9.75
CA ARG A 58 3.39 5.05 8.60
C ARG A 58 4.87 4.89 8.95
N THR A 59 5.27 5.07 10.23
CA THR A 59 6.68 5.12 10.61
C THR A 59 7.40 3.78 10.42
N HIS A 60 6.69 2.65 10.57
CA HIS A 60 7.27 1.33 10.35
C HIS A 60 7.68 1.05 8.89
N THR A 61 7.17 1.83 7.94
CA THR A 61 7.63 1.77 6.54
C THR A 61 8.81 2.71 6.25
N GLY A 62 9.37 3.33 7.28
CA GLY A 62 10.52 4.24 7.18
C GLY A 62 11.72 3.65 6.43
N PRO A 63 12.17 2.41 6.75
CA PRO A 63 13.26 1.77 6.02
C PRO A 63 12.99 1.61 4.52
N LEU A 64 11.79 1.15 4.14
CA LEU A 64 11.34 1.04 2.75
C LEU A 64 11.39 2.40 2.03
N ALA A 65 10.75 3.41 2.62
CA ALA A 65 10.66 4.75 2.03
C ALA A 65 12.04 5.42 1.88
N ALA A 66 12.92 5.26 2.87
CA ALA A 66 14.29 5.78 2.79
C ALA A 66 15.10 5.09 1.68
N ALA A 67 14.97 3.77 1.52
CA ALA A 67 15.65 3.03 0.46
C ALA A 67 15.16 3.42 -0.95
N LEU A 68 13.86 3.65 -1.11
CA LEU A 68 13.29 4.15 -2.37
C LEU A 68 13.76 5.58 -2.69
N ALA A 69 13.83 6.45 -1.69
CA ALA A 69 14.36 7.80 -1.84
C ALA A 69 15.86 7.77 -2.23
N ALA A 70 16.64 6.87 -1.63
CA ALA A 70 18.05 6.66 -1.98
C ALA A 70 18.24 6.14 -3.42
N GLN A 71 17.22 5.49 -4.00
CA GLN A 71 17.21 5.07 -5.42
C GLN A 71 16.80 6.18 -6.40
N GLY A 72 16.54 7.40 -5.90
CA GLY A 72 16.24 8.55 -6.76
C GLY A 72 14.75 8.84 -6.95
N HIS A 73 13.87 8.27 -6.11
CA HIS A 73 12.43 8.53 -6.18
C HIS A 73 11.97 9.51 -5.10
N PRO A 74 11.16 10.54 -5.43
CA PRO A 74 10.42 11.28 -4.41
C PRO A 74 9.38 10.35 -3.78
N VAL A 75 9.35 10.29 -2.44
CA VAL A 75 8.48 9.36 -1.71
C VAL A 75 7.58 10.10 -0.74
N ALA A 76 6.29 9.72 -0.71
CA ALA A 76 5.33 10.12 0.30
C ALA A 76 4.87 8.88 1.09
N GLN A 77 5.05 8.88 2.42
CA GLN A 77 4.49 7.85 3.31
C GLN A 77 3.15 8.37 3.82
N LEU A 78 2.07 7.82 3.28
CA LEU A 78 0.70 8.24 3.59
C LEU A 78 0.26 7.69 4.95
N GLU A 79 -0.28 8.56 5.82
CA GLU A 79 -1.02 8.18 7.02
C GLU A 79 -2.52 8.30 6.75
N TYR A 80 -3.33 7.58 7.51
CA TYR A 80 -4.80 7.57 7.40
C TYR A 80 -5.42 7.20 8.75
N ARG A 81 -6.69 7.57 8.99
CA ARG A 81 -7.43 7.17 10.20
C ARG A 81 -7.61 5.66 10.27
N ARG A 82 -7.38 5.08 11.44
CA ARG A 82 -7.31 3.63 11.65
C ARG A 82 -8.33 3.17 12.67
N THR A 83 -8.73 1.91 12.60
CA THR A 83 -9.62 1.29 13.61
C THR A 83 -9.02 1.36 15.00
N GLY A 84 -9.87 1.58 16.01
CA GLY A 84 -9.43 1.82 17.39
C GLY A 84 -9.22 3.30 17.73
N GLN A 85 -9.24 4.19 16.73
CA GLN A 85 -9.25 5.65 16.91
C GLN A 85 -10.67 6.20 16.75
N PRO A 86 -10.97 7.39 17.31
CA PRO A 86 -12.18 8.11 16.97
C PRO A 86 -12.28 8.31 15.44
N ASP A 87 -13.44 8.04 14.88
CA ASP A 87 -13.70 8.13 13.44
C ASP A 87 -12.81 7.24 12.53
N GLY A 88 -12.12 6.23 13.09
CA GLY A 88 -11.39 5.22 12.32
C GLY A 88 -12.29 4.16 11.71
N GLY A 89 -11.77 3.43 10.71
CA GLY A 89 -12.53 2.41 9.98
C GLY A 89 -13.40 3.00 8.86
N TRP A 90 -14.39 2.23 8.42
CA TRP A 90 -15.29 2.64 7.33
C TRP A 90 -16.20 3.81 7.75
N PRO A 91 -16.42 4.86 6.92
CA PRO A 91 -15.79 5.05 5.61
C PRO A 91 -14.45 5.80 5.66
N HIS A 92 -14.04 6.30 6.83
CA HIS A 92 -13.01 7.33 6.95
C HIS A 92 -11.61 6.85 6.55
N THR A 93 -11.22 5.63 6.93
CA THR A 93 -9.95 5.02 6.47
C THR A 93 -9.84 5.06 4.94
N LEU A 94 -10.91 4.70 4.26
CA LEU A 94 -10.96 4.59 2.81
C LEU A 94 -10.99 5.97 2.12
N THR A 95 -11.78 6.90 2.67
CA THR A 95 -11.88 8.27 2.15
C THR A 95 -10.59 9.05 2.37
N ASP A 96 -9.88 8.80 3.46
CA ASP A 96 -8.57 9.41 3.73
C ASP A 96 -7.55 8.98 2.68
N VAL A 97 -7.49 7.69 2.35
CA VAL A 97 -6.57 7.19 1.33
C VAL A 97 -6.88 7.80 -0.04
N LEU A 98 -8.16 7.89 -0.44
CA LEU A 98 -8.53 8.55 -1.69
C LEU A 98 -8.14 10.03 -1.71
N ALA A 99 -8.42 10.74 -0.61
CA ALA A 99 -8.07 12.16 -0.48
C ALA A 99 -6.55 12.39 -0.52
N GLY A 100 -5.79 11.57 0.21
CA GLY A 100 -4.33 11.63 0.22
C GLY A 100 -3.72 11.35 -1.15
N VAL A 101 -4.14 10.27 -1.81
CA VAL A 101 -3.65 9.91 -3.15
C VAL A 101 -3.93 11.03 -4.17
N ALA A 102 -5.09 11.67 -4.09
CA ALA A 102 -5.43 12.78 -4.98
C ALA A 102 -4.64 14.06 -4.69
N ALA A 103 -4.37 14.39 -3.42
CA ALA A 103 -3.71 15.62 -3.02
C ALA A 103 -2.18 15.58 -3.11
N LEU A 104 -1.58 14.41 -2.83
CA LEU A 104 -0.13 14.27 -2.66
C LEU A 104 0.71 14.68 -3.88
N PRO A 105 0.32 14.45 -5.15
CA PRO A 105 1.13 14.94 -6.27
C PRO A 105 1.34 16.45 -6.25
N GLY A 106 0.29 17.22 -5.99
CA GLY A 106 0.39 18.70 -5.88
C GLY A 106 1.19 19.11 -4.65
N LEU A 107 0.84 18.59 -3.47
CA LEU A 107 1.55 18.90 -2.22
C LEU A 107 3.04 18.55 -2.27
N ALA A 108 3.39 17.41 -2.87
CA ALA A 108 4.79 17.03 -3.02
C ALA A 108 5.53 17.91 -4.05
N ALA A 109 4.89 18.30 -5.15
CA ALA A 109 5.48 19.21 -6.13
C ALA A 109 5.77 20.59 -5.52
N ASP A 110 4.85 21.11 -4.71
CA ASP A 110 5.02 22.38 -4.00
C ASP A 110 6.11 22.32 -2.93
N ALA A 111 6.15 21.23 -2.17
CA ALA A 111 7.11 21.03 -1.08
C ALA A 111 8.52 20.63 -1.55
N LEU A 112 8.63 19.96 -2.70
CA LEU A 112 9.86 19.48 -3.33
C LEU A 112 10.03 20.01 -4.75
N PRO A 113 10.17 21.35 -4.93
CA PRO A 113 10.14 21.97 -6.24
C PRO A 113 11.25 21.42 -7.15
N GLY A 114 10.86 21.04 -8.37
CA GLY A 114 11.77 20.47 -9.39
C GLY A 114 12.17 19.01 -9.16
N LEU A 115 11.68 18.36 -8.10
CA LEU A 115 12.03 16.95 -7.77
C LEU A 115 10.89 15.96 -8.05
N VAL A 116 9.67 16.43 -8.26
CA VAL A 116 8.50 15.61 -8.57
C VAL A 116 8.11 15.79 -10.02
N ALA A 117 8.13 14.71 -10.79
CA ALA A 117 7.66 14.70 -12.17
C ALA A 117 6.12 14.82 -12.22
N PRO A 118 5.56 15.50 -13.22
CA PRO A 118 4.12 15.49 -13.46
C PRO A 118 3.58 14.07 -13.70
N GLY A 119 2.34 13.85 -13.30
CA GLY A 119 1.62 12.59 -13.55
C GLY A 119 1.12 11.90 -12.29
N ALA A 120 0.31 10.88 -12.47
CA ALA A 120 -0.27 10.12 -11.37
C ALA A 120 0.82 9.28 -10.66
N PRO A 121 0.83 9.21 -9.32
CA PRO A 121 1.84 8.49 -8.56
C PRO A 121 1.73 6.97 -8.73
N ILE A 122 2.82 6.27 -8.43
CA ILE A 122 2.78 4.82 -8.22
C ILE A 122 2.49 4.57 -6.73
N LEU A 123 1.47 3.76 -6.44
CA LEU A 123 1.16 3.34 -5.09
C LEU A 123 1.95 2.08 -4.73
N ILE A 124 2.59 2.08 -3.57
CA ILE A 124 3.27 0.91 -2.99
C ILE A 124 2.56 0.60 -1.69
N GLY A 125 1.72 -0.44 -1.69
CA GLY A 125 0.93 -0.81 -0.51
C GLY A 125 1.35 -2.15 0.05
N HIS A 126 1.59 -2.23 1.37
CA HIS A 126 1.92 -3.47 2.06
C HIS A 126 0.75 -3.98 2.89
N SER A 127 0.42 -5.26 2.78
CA SER A 127 -0.59 -5.91 3.62
C SER A 127 -1.96 -5.22 3.53
N ALA A 128 -2.49 -4.68 4.64
CA ALA A 128 -3.68 -3.82 4.66
C ALA A 128 -3.51 -2.58 3.76
N GLY A 129 -2.32 -1.98 3.69
CA GLY A 129 -2.01 -0.88 2.77
C GLY A 129 -2.06 -1.30 1.31
N GLY A 130 -1.75 -2.57 1.01
CA GLY A 130 -1.93 -3.16 -0.31
C GLY A 130 -3.40 -3.23 -0.72
N GLN A 131 -4.28 -3.59 0.21
CA GLN A 131 -5.73 -3.53 -0.01
C GLN A 131 -6.18 -2.09 -0.28
N LEU A 132 -5.70 -1.11 0.50
CA LEU A 132 -6.06 0.30 0.33
C LEU A 132 -5.54 0.89 -1.00
N ALA A 133 -4.35 0.48 -1.46
CA ALA A 133 -3.81 0.87 -2.75
C ALA A 133 -4.64 0.31 -3.93
N LEU A 134 -5.05 -0.96 -3.84
CA LEU A 134 -5.95 -1.59 -4.83
C LEU A 134 -7.34 -0.95 -4.82
N TYR A 135 -7.85 -0.60 -3.64
CA TYR A 135 -9.10 0.15 -3.48
C TYR A 135 -9.03 1.51 -4.18
N ALA A 136 -7.94 2.27 -3.95
CA ALA A 136 -7.76 3.58 -4.57
C ALA A 136 -7.67 3.47 -6.11
N ALA A 137 -6.96 2.47 -6.63
CA ALA A 137 -6.87 2.21 -8.06
C ALA A 137 -8.23 1.89 -8.71
N ALA A 138 -9.13 1.23 -7.99
CA ALA A 138 -10.46 0.91 -8.49
C ALA A 138 -11.41 2.12 -8.47
N HIS A 139 -11.34 2.97 -7.43
CA HIS A 139 -12.27 4.09 -7.23
C HIS A 139 -11.82 5.39 -7.89
N ALA A 140 -10.53 5.59 -8.08
CA ALA A 140 -9.95 6.79 -8.66
C ALA A 140 -8.85 6.47 -9.69
N PRO A 141 -9.14 5.68 -10.75
CA PRO A 141 -8.11 5.17 -11.66
C PRO A 141 -7.32 6.30 -12.36
N GLY A 142 -7.93 7.47 -12.57
CA GLY A 142 -7.25 8.63 -13.17
C GLY A 142 -6.21 9.31 -12.25
N THR A 143 -6.19 8.98 -10.96
CA THR A 143 -5.23 9.54 -9.98
C THR A 143 -4.12 8.56 -9.60
N VAL A 144 -4.11 7.35 -10.15
CA VAL A 144 -3.15 6.28 -9.84
C VAL A 144 -2.46 5.84 -11.12
N GLY A 145 -1.15 5.96 -11.17
CA GLY A 145 -0.33 5.57 -12.33
C GLY A 145 0.00 4.07 -12.37
N GLY A 146 -0.01 3.40 -11.22
CA GLY A 146 0.24 1.97 -11.08
C GLY A 146 0.21 1.55 -9.63
N VAL A 147 0.06 0.25 -9.38
CA VAL A 147 0.07 -0.32 -8.02
C VAL A 147 1.10 -1.43 -7.92
N LEU A 148 1.99 -1.31 -6.95
CA LEU A 148 2.82 -2.38 -6.42
C LEU A 148 2.23 -2.83 -5.09
N ALA A 149 1.53 -3.96 -5.09
CA ALA A 149 0.89 -4.52 -3.91
C ALA A 149 1.75 -5.63 -3.30
N LEU A 150 2.26 -5.39 -2.10
CA LEU A 150 3.15 -6.29 -1.36
C LEU A 150 2.32 -7.06 -0.34
N ALA A 151 2.13 -8.35 -0.55
CA ALA A 151 1.30 -9.25 0.28
C ALA A 151 -0.07 -8.64 0.65
N PRO A 152 -0.86 -8.15 -0.32
CA PRO A 152 -2.09 -7.42 -0.02
C PRO A 152 -3.17 -8.30 0.59
N VAL A 153 -4.00 -7.74 1.49
CA VAL A 153 -5.27 -8.33 1.90
C VAL A 153 -6.30 -8.12 0.78
N ALA A 154 -6.11 -8.82 -0.34
CA ALA A 154 -6.80 -8.53 -1.61
C ALA A 154 -8.16 -9.24 -1.78
N ASP A 155 -8.62 -9.98 -0.77
CA ASP A 155 -9.94 -10.64 -0.70
C ASP A 155 -10.45 -10.50 0.73
N LEU A 156 -11.23 -9.43 0.99
CA LEU A 156 -11.71 -9.10 2.34
C LEU A 156 -12.71 -10.11 2.87
N ALA A 157 -13.56 -10.67 2.00
CA ALA A 157 -14.51 -11.69 2.41
C ALA A 157 -13.81 -12.96 2.89
N GLU A 158 -12.77 -13.40 2.19
CA GLU A 158 -11.96 -14.55 2.61
C GLU A 158 -11.12 -14.22 3.85
N ALA A 159 -10.54 -13.02 3.94
CA ALA A 159 -9.80 -12.57 5.12
C ALA A 159 -10.68 -12.56 6.38
N TYR A 160 -11.95 -12.15 6.25
CA TYR A 160 -12.94 -12.25 7.32
C TYR A 160 -13.21 -13.70 7.71
N ARG A 161 -13.47 -14.58 6.73
CA ARG A 161 -13.72 -16.01 6.97
C ARG A 161 -12.56 -16.71 7.67
N LEU A 162 -11.33 -16.30 7.38
CA LEU A 162 -10.11 -16.80 8.02
C LEU A 162 -9.81 -16.13 9.37
N ASP A 163 -10.65 -15.22 9.81
CA ASP A 163 -10.48 -14.43 11.05
C ASP A 163 -9.09 -13.79 11.17
N LEU A 164 -8.56 -13.25 10.06
CA LEU A 164 -7.23 -12.65 10.08
C LEU A 164 -7.15 -11.52 11.10
N ASP A 165 -6.11 -11.57 11.93
CA ASP A 165 -5.85 -10.64 13.01
C ASP A 165 -7.07 -10.39 13.91
N SER A 166 -7.73 -11.49 14.32
CA SER A 166 -8.84 -11.48 15.30
C SER A 166 -9.92 -10.44 14.94
N GLY A 167 -10.55 -10.60 13.78
CA GLY A 167 -11.67 -9.79 13.34
C GLY A 167 -11.29 -8.42 12.74
N ALA A 168 -10.07 -8.23 12.25
CA ALA A 168 -9.64 -6.94 11.72
C ALA A 168 -10.51 -6.43 10.57
N VAL A 169 -10.99 -7.30 9.68
CA VAL A 169 -11.89 -6.91 8.59
C VAL A 169 -13.24 -6.43 9.10
N ALA A 170 -13.81 -7.14 10.10
CA ALA A 170 -15.05 -6.71 10.73
C ALA A 170 -14.88 -5.38 11.46
N ALA A 171 -13.75 -5.15 12.11
CA ALA A 171 -13.42 -3.86 12.73
C ALA A 171 -13.31 -2.73 11.69
N LEU A 172 -12.68 -2.99 10.54
CA LEU A 172 -12.61 -2.01 9.45
C LEU A 172 -13.98 -1.66 8.90
N LEU A 173 -14.78 -2.68 8.55
CA LEU A 173 -16.04 -2.50 7.80
C LEU A 173 -17.26 -2.34 8.69
N GLY A 174 -17.13 -2.59 10.01
CA GLY A 174 -18.23 -2.49 10.97
C GLY A 174 -19.17 -3.69 11.00
N GLY A 175 -18.73 -4.86 10.53
CA GLY A 175 -19.48 -6.12 10.53
C GLY A 175 -18.96 -7.14 9.55
N GLY A 176 -19.58 -8.31 9.52
CA GLY A 176 -19.28 -9.38 8.57
C GLY A 176 -19.95 -9.16 7.19
N PRO A 177 -19.64 -10.02 6.18
CA PRO A 177 -20.21 -9.91 4.84
C PRO A 177 -21.76 -9.97 4.81
N ASP A 178 -22.36 -10.72 5.73
CA ASP A 178 -23.81 -10.84 5.82
C ASP A 178 -24.46 -9.64 6.55
N ASP A 179 -23.70 -8.96 7.42
CA ASP A 179 -24.18 -7.79 8.18
C ASP A 179 -24.09 -6.50 7.34
N VAL A 180 -23.01 -6.34 6.57
CA VAL A 180 -22.70 -5.13 5.79
C VAL A 180 -22.29 -5.45 4.35
N PRO A 181 -23.11 -6.17 3.58
CA PRO A 181 -22.74 -6.70 2.25
C PRO A 181 -22.31 -5.60 1.27
N ASP A 182 -22.94 -4.44 1.30
CA ASP A 182 -22.59 -3.33 0.43
C ASP A 182 -21.21 -2.75 0.70
N ARG A 183 -20.76 -2.76 1.96
CA ARG A 183 -19.41 -2.32 2.31
C ARG A 183 -18.36 -3.26 1.75
N TYR A 184 -18.58 -4.58 1.84
CA TYR A 184 -17.69 -5.56 1.19
C TYR A 184 -17.69 -5.38 -0.33
N ARG A 185 -18.86 -5.28 -0.97
CA ARG A 185 -18.98 -5.11 -2.42
C ARG A 185 -18.23 -3.88 -2.94
N THR A 186 -18.21 -2.78 -2.16
CA THR A 186 -17.57 -1.52 -2.56
C THR A 186 -16.15 -1.32 -2.03
N THR A 187 -15.62 -2.27 -1.23
CA THR A 187 -14.31 -2.12 -0.59
C THR A 187 -13.35 -3.27 -0.87
N ASP A 188 -13.87 -4.48 -1.08
CA ASP A 188 -13.08 -5.67 -1.35
C ASP A 188 -12.44 -5.60 -2.75
N PRO A 189 -11.08 -5.55 -2.87
CA PRO A 189 -10.41 -5.46 -4.17
C PRO A 189 -10.84 -6.53 -5.16
N ARG A 190 -11.11 -7.75 -4.69
CA ARG A 190 -11.57 -8.85 -5.54
C ARG A 190 -12.96 -8.57 -6.14
N SER A 191 -13.81 -7.82 -5.46
CA SER A 191 -15.14 -7.41 -5.94
C SER A 191 -15.09 -6.19 -6.85
N LEU A 192 -13.98 -5.44 -6.85
CA LEU A 192 -13.80 -4.19 -7.59
C LEU A 192 -13.15 -4.36 -8.98
N VAL A 193 -12.87 -5.59 -9.39
CA VAL A 193 -12.37 -5.85 -10.75
C VAL A 193 -13.46 -5.70 -11.80
N PRO A 194 -13.17 -5.25 -13.02
CA PRO A 194 -11.85 -4.89 -13.57
C PRO A 194 -11.36 -3.52 -13.11
N THR A 195 -10.04 -3.35 -13.01
CA THR A 195 -9.40 -2.03 -12.82
C THR A 195 -8.63 -1.65 -14.10
N GLN A 196 -8.56 -0.34 -14.40
CA GLN A 196 -7.79 0.17 -15.55
C GLN A 196 -6.31 0.42 -15.18
N VAL A 197 -5.96 0.25 -13.91
CA VAL A 197 -4.63 0.57 -13.38
C VAL A 197 -3.74 -0.67 -13.42
N ARG A 198 -2.56 -0.53 -14.02
CA ARG A 198 -1.56 -1.59 -14.05
C ARG A 198 -1.16 -1.98 -12.62
N THR A 199 -1.22 -3.26 -12.35
CA THR A 199 -0.99 -3.80 -10.99
C THR A 199 0.02 -4.93 -11.01
N VAL A 200 1.04 -4.84 -10.15
CA VAL A 200 1.94 -5.94 -9.83
C VAL A 200 1.74 -6.32 -8.37
N VAL A 201 1.48 -7.58 -8.13
CA VAL A 201 1.35 -8.18 -6.80
C VAL A 201 2.61 -9.00 -6.52
N ILE A 202 3.27 -8.77 -5.39
CA ILE A 202 4.35 -9.63 -4.90
C ILE A 202 3.89 -10.28 -3.61
N HIS A 203 4.09 -11.58 -3.47
CA HIS A 203 3.69 -12.32 -2.27
C HIS A 203 4.69 -13.42 -1.93
N GLY A 204 5.07 -13.52 -0.67
CA GLY A 204 5.95 -14.57 -0.17
C GLY A 204 5.23 -15.89 0.04
N THR A 205 5.87 -17.03 -0.29
CA THR A 205 5.24 -18.34 -0.12
C THR A 205 5.19 -18.82 1.34
N GLU A 206 5.95 -18.17 2.23
CA GLU A 206 5.96 -18.47 3.67
C GLU A 206 5.27 -17.40 4.51
N ASP A 207 4.44 -16.57 3.87
CA ASP A 207 3.64 -15.57 4.56
C ASP A 207 2.63 -16.22 5.50
N ARG A 208 2.77 -15.94 6.80
CA ARG A 208 1.91 -16.44 7.88
C ARG A 208 0.92 -15.41 8.39
N GLN A 209 1.02 -14.15 7.92
CA GLN A 209 0.12 -13.06 8.31
C GLN A 209 -1.06 -12.97 7.33
N VAL A 210 -0.75 -12.96 6.04
CA VAL A 210 -1.73 -12.92 4.95
C VAL A 210 -1.48 -14.11 4.03
N PRO A 211 -2.38 -15.09 3.96
CA PRO A 211 -2.21 -16.25 3.09
C PRO A 211 -2.06 -15.85 1.62
N LEU A 212 -1.04 -16.42 0.94
CA LEU A 212 -0.80 -16.21 -0.51
C LEU A 212 -2.04 -16.49 -1.37
N SER A 213 -2.94 -17.34 -0.90
CA SER A 213 -4.20 -17.64 -1.60
C SER A 213 -5.05 -16.40 -1.86
N LEU A 214 -5.00 -15.36 -1.01
CA LEU A 214 -5.75 -14.11 -1.22
C LEU A 214 -5.26 -13.40 -2.50
N SER A 215 -3.95 -13.32 -2.70
CA SER A 215 -3.35 -12.74 -3.91
C SER A 215 -3.66 -13.58 -5.15
N ARG A 216 -3.57 -14.90 -5.07
CA ARG A 216 -3.93 -15.79 -6.18
C ARG A 216 -5.39 -15.64 -6.60
N ARG A 217 -6.31 -15.53 -5.64
CA ARG A 217 -7.75 -15.33 -5.90
C ARG A 217 -8.01 -13.96 -6.54
N TYR A 218 -7.34 -12.91 -6.08
CA TYR A 218 -7.45 -11.58 -6.69
C TYR A 218 -6.95 -11.59 -8.15
N VAL A 219 -5.75 -12.10 -8.39
CA VAL A 219 -5.16 -12.16 -9.74
C VAL A 219 -5.99 -13.01 -10.69
N ALA A 220 -6.54 -14.13 -10.21
CA ALA A 220 -7.48 -14.94 -11.01
C ALA A 220 -8.75 -14.16 -11.38
N ALA A 221 -9.27 -13.32 -10.45
CA ALA A 221 -10.42 -12.47 -10.71
C ALA A 221 -10.13 -11.37 -11.74
N THR A 222 -8.95 -10.71 -11.66
CA THR A 222 -8.54 -9.72 -12.66
C THR A 222 -8.36 -10.33 -14.04
N ALA A 223 -7.80 -11.53 -14.14
CA ALA A 223 -7.66 -12.26 -15.41
C ALA A 223 -9.01 -12.61 -16.00
N ALA A 224 -9.96 -13.09 -15.19
CA ALA A 224 -11.32 -13.39 -15.61
C ALA A 224 -12.09 -12.14 -16.08
N ALA A 225 -11.76 -10.98 -15.53
CA ALA A 225 -12.35 -9.68 -15.92
C ALA A 225 -11.64 -9.02 -17.13
N GLY A 226 -10.60 -9.65 -17.70
CA GLY A 226 -9.89 -9.16 -18.88
C GLY A 226 -8.86 -8.05 -18.61
N THR A 227 -8.51 -7.81 -17.35
CA THR A 227 -7.49 -6.83 -16.92
C THR A 227 -6.46 -7.49 -15.98
N PRO A 228 -5.62 -8.41 -16.49
CA PRO A 228 -4.77 -9.24 -15.65
C PRO A 228 -3.73 -8.42 -14.88
N ALA A 229 -3.72 -8.61 -13.55
CA ALA A 229 -2.61 -8.21 -12.71
C ALA A 229 -1.48 -9.25 -12.79
N THR A 230 -0.23 -8.80 -12.64
CA THR A 230 0.92 -9.70 -12.56
C THR A 230 1.10 -10.18 -11.13
N LEU A 231 1.25 -11.51 -10.91
CA LEU A 231 1.62 -12.08 -9.62
C LEU A 231 3.06 -12.58 -9.65
N VAL A 232 3.87 -12.14 -8.69
CA VAL A 232 5.23 -12.62 -8.43
C VAL A 232 5.24 -13.34 -7.07
N GLU A 233 5.39 -14.65 -7.09
CA GLU A 233 5.50 -15.46 -5.88
C GLU A 233 6.97 -15.62 -5.49
N LEU A 234 7.35 -15.18 -4.30
CA LEU A 234 8.72 -15.26 -3.80
C LEU A 234 8.89 -16.46 -2.88
N GLN A 235 9.63 -17.45 -3.34
CA GLN A 235 9.90 -18.67 -2.59
C GLN A 235 10.68 -18.41 -1.30
N GLY A 236 10.20 -18.95 -0.18
CA GLY A 236 10.85 -18.82 1.13
C GLY A 236 10.76 -17.43 1.75
N CYS A 237 10.09 -16.49 1.09
CA CYS A 237 9.87 -15.15 1.63
C CYS A 237 8.66 -15.16 2.56
N GLU A 238 8.79 -14.47 3.69
CA GLU A 238 7.72 -14.22 4.64
C GLU A 238 7.14 -12.79 4.47
N HIS A 239 6.18 -12.41 5.29
CA HIS A 239 5.39 -11.18 5.14
C HIS A 239 6.21 -9.90 5.14
N PHE A 240 7.12 -9.74 6.09
CA PHE A 240 7.84 -8.47 6.35
C PHE A 240 9.09 -8.30 5.48
N GLY A 241 9.62 -9.38 4.92
CA GLY A 241 10.74 -9.30 3.98
C GLY A 241 10.43 -8.48 2.73
N LEU A 242 9.14 -8.32 2.40
CA LEU A 242 8.72 -7.51 1.26
C LEU A 242 8.90 -6.00 1.46
N ILE A 243 8.97 -5.54 2.72
CA ILE A 243 9.20 -4.12 3.07
C ILE A 243 10.60 -3.87 3.65
N ASP A 244 11.43 -4.91 3.70
CA ASP A 244 12.79 -4.83 4.22
C ASP A 244 13.81 -4.68 3.08
N PRO A 245 14.45 -3.49 2.94
CA PRO A 245 15.49 -3.28 1.93
C PRO A 245 16.74 -4.16 2.12
N GLU A 246 16.93 -4.77 3.29
CA GLU A 246 18.03 -5.69 3.57
C GLU A 246 17.68 -7.15 3.28
N SER A 247 16.44 -7.44 2.93
CA SER A 247 15.97 -8.80 2.65
C SER A 247 16.40 -9.29 1.26
N ALA A 248 16.37 -10.61 1.08
CA ALA A 248 16.55 -11.24 -0.23
C ALA A 248 15.43 -10.91 -1.24
N ALA A 249 14.28 -10.41 -0.77
CA ALA A 249 13.15 -10.00 -1.61
C ALA A 249 13.37 -8.63 -2.28
N TRP A 250 14.24 -7.77 -1.74
CA TRP A 250 14.42 -6.39 -2.21
C TRP A 250 14.72 -6.24 -3.71
N PRO A 251 15.62 -7.05 -4.33
CA PRO A 251 15.85 -6.98 -5.77
C PRO A 251 14.57 -7.22 -6.61
N GLN A 252 13.69 -8.11 -6.16
CA GLN A 252 12.43 -8.42 -6.85
C GLN A 252 11.41 -7.28 -6.69
N VAL A 253 11.33 -6.70 -5.48
CA VAL A 253 10.48 -5.54 -5.20
C VAL A 253 10.88 -4.36 -6.09
N THR A 254 12.18 -4.05 -6.18
CA THR A 254 12.68 -2.96 -7.03
C THR A 254 12.55 -3.24 -8.52
N ALA A 255 12.69 -4.50 -8.95
CA ALA A 255 12.47 -4.89 -10.35
C ALA A 255 10.98 -4.70 -10.75
N ALA A 256 10.06 -5.10 -9.90
CA ALA A 256 8.63 -4.90 -10.12
C ALA A 256 8.25 -3.40 -10.14
N LEU A 257 8.83 -2.59 -9.24
CA LEU A 257 8.63 -1.15 -9.27
C LEU A 257 9.12 -0.54 -10.61
N ARG A 258 10.33 -0.90 -11.06
CA ARG A 258 10.85 -0.44 -12.35
C ARG A 258 9.91 -0.78 -13.50
N SER A 259 9.36 -1.99 -13.53
CA SER A 259 8.41 -2.36 -14.59
C SER A 259 7.17 -1.48 -14.64
N LEU A 260 6.73 -0.92 -13.50
CA LEU A 260 5.61 0.03 -13.42
C LEU A 260 6.01 1.46 -13.85
N LEU A 261 7.29 1.80 -13.75
CA LEU A 261 7.82 3.13 -14.10
C LEU A 261 8.18 3.25 -15.59
N ASP A 262 8.62 2.16 -16.23
CA ASP A 262 9.16 2.15 -17.60
C ASP A 262 8.08 2.26 -18.69
N ASP A 263 6.82 2.00 -18.37
CA ASP A 263 5.71 1.99 -19.35
C ASP A 263 4.99 3.35 -19.50
N HIS A 264 5.66 4.45 -19.12
CA HIS A 264 5.02 5.79 -19.15
C HIS A 264 5.91 6.84 -19.81
#